data_8232c2d8956cb1c2aebc88a4cfdf5345
#
_entry.id   8232c2d8956cb1c2aebc88a4cfdf5345
#
_cell.length_a   1.000
_cell.length_b   1.000
_cell.length_c   1.000
_cell.angle_alpha   90.00
_cell.angle_beta   90.00
_cell.angle_gamma   90.00
#
_symmetry.space_group_name_H-M   'P 1'
#
loop_
_entity.id
_entity.type
_entity.pdbx_description
1 polymer ?
#
loop_
_entity_poly.entity_id
_entity_poly.type
_entity_poly.pdbx_seq_one_letter_code
_entity_poly.pdbx_strand_id
1 'polypeptide(L)'
;MSPSPEHPDHPRGFVIPIGGAEDKMSDRVILRKFVDLCGGKKADIAIIPTASELPTTGAKYEEVFRSLGVRSAIELPYKTRVDADRADWMKILTHATGVFLTGGNQLRLSTILGGTAVSQTLRRRNARGVHIAGTSAGAAFVSEHMIAGGKGGSTPRAGQVVLAPGLGLTNRIIVDQHFRQRDRLGRLLAAIAYNPFAIGIGLDENTAGFIGPDSVMEIVGEGGLTIIDVSSLQHSGMATAEHNQPVNLIGMRLHVLTAGSRFDLEKRIAYPPEAAPVVG
;
A
#
# COMPACT_ATOMS: atom_id res chain seq x y z
N MET A 1 4.54 5.71 17.86
CA MET A 1 5.11 6.40 16.69
C MET A 1 4.83 5.58 15.45
N SER A 2 4.72 6.22 14.32
CA SER A 2 4.52 5.61 13.01
C SER A 2 5.66 6.02 12.08
N PRO A 3 6.34 5.10 11.40
CA PRO A 3 6.29 3.66 11.63
C PRO A 3 6.87 3.25 12.99
N SER A 4 6.64 1.99 13.41
CA SER A 4 7.33 1.47 14.61
C SER A 4 8.83 1.45 14.38
N PRO A 5 9.66 1.73 15.41
CA PRO A 5 11.11 1.63 15.29
C PRO A 5 11.55 0.24 14.81
N GLU A 6 12.63 0.19 14.04
CA GLU A 6 13.23 -1.07 13.60
C GLU A 6 13.79 -1.86 14.79
N HIS A 7 13.76 -3.18 14.65
CA HIS A 7 14.37 -4.05 15.64
C HIS A 7 15.87 -4.16 15.34
N PRO A 8 16.77 -4.06 16.35
CA PRO A 8 18.21 -4.07 16.11
C PRO A 8 18.69 -5.37 15.43
N ASP A 9 18.04 -6.50 15.71
CA ASP A 9 18.48 -7.81 15.23
C ASP A 9 17.70 -8.31 13.99
N HIS A 10 16.72 -7.58 13.51
CA HIS A 10 15.88 -8.00 12.39
C HIS A 10 15.57 -6.85 11.46
N PRO A 11 15.81 -6.99 10.14
CA PRO A 11 15.37 -6.00 9.17
C PRO A 11 13.84 -5.94 9.16
N ARG A 12 13.32 -4.77 8.85
CA ARG A 12 11.87 -4.57 8.65
C ARG A 12 11.33 -5.47 7.54
N GLY A 13 10.11 -5.96 7.69
CA GLY A 13 9.40 -6.65 6.62
C GLY A 13 9.01 -5.70 5.48
N PHE A 14 8.83 -6.26 4.30
CA PHE A 14 8.34 -5.51 3.14
C PHE A 14 6.97 -4.89 3.41
N VAL A 15 6.74 -3.70 2.87
CA VAL A 15 5.43 -3.04 2.76
C VAL A 15 5.05 -3.04 1.28
N ILE A 16 3.91 -3.68 0.94
CA ILE A 16 3.58 -4.00 -0.44
C ILE A 16 2.19 -3.44 -0.80
N PRO A 17 2.08 -2.16 -1.19
CA PRO A 17 0.85 -1.63 -1.76
C PRO A 17 0.61 -2.17 -3.16
N ILE A 18 -0.64 -2.64 -3.42
CA ILE A 18 -1.09 -3.21 -4.69
C ILE A 18 -2.26 -2.37 -5.21
N GLY A 19 -2.23 -1.98 -6.47
CA GLY A 19 -3.19 -1.04 -7.07
C GLY A 19 -4.63 -1.53 -7.19
N GLY A 20 -4.89 -2.78 -6.85
CA GLY A 20 -6.19 -3.44 -6.97
C GLY A 20 -6.26 -4.32 -8.21
N ALA A 21 -7.33 -5.11 -8.29
CA ALA A 21 -7.59 -6.05 -9.41
C ALA A 21 -6.36 -6.91 -9.79
N GLU A 22 -5.52 -7.25 -8.81
CA GLU A 22 -4.38 -8.12 -9.03
C GLU A 22 -4.83 -9.49 -9.55
N ASP A 23 -4.04 -10.06 -10.44
CA ASP A 23 -4.30 -11.38 -11.02
C ASP A 23 -4.33 -12.47 -9.93
N LYS A 24 -5.44 -13.22 -9.90
CA LYS A 24 -5.69 -14.32 -8.96
C LYS A 24 -5.78 -15.70 -9.64
N MET A 25 -5.76 -15.72 -10.97
CA MET A 25 -6.14 -16.90 -11.74
C MET A 25 -5.02 -17.42 -12.63
N SER A 26 -4.27 -16.52 -13.27
CA SER A 26 -3.26 -16.86 -14.29
C SER A 26 -1.86 -16.92 -13.68
N ASP A 27 -1.03 -15.94 -13.95
CA ASP A 27 0.37 -15.93 -13.50
C ASP A 27 0.54 -15.55 -12.05
N ARG A 28 -0.34 -14.71 -11.53
CA ARG A 28 -0.37 -14.27 -10.11
C ARG A 28 0.98 -13.76 -9.61
N VAL A 29 1.73 -13.07 -10.47
CA VAL A 29 3.13 -12.68 -10.20
C VAL A 29 3.29 -11.93 -8.88
N ILE A 30 2.40 -10.98 -8.59
CA ILE A 30 2.43 -10.18 -7.37
C ILE A 30 2.20 -11.08 -6.14
N LEU A 31 1.17 -11.93 -6.19
CA LEU A 31 0.79 -12.78 -5.07
C LEU A 31 1.83 -13.90 -4.83
N ARG A 32 2.42 -14.47 -5.90
CA ARG A 32 3.53 -15.43 -5.79
C ARG A 32 4.74 -14.81 -5.11
N LYS A 33 5.18 -13.62 -5.58
CA LYS A 33 6.31 -12.93 -4.96
C LYS A 33 6.05 -12.59 -3.49
N PHE A 34 4.83 -12.19 -3.13
CA PHE A 34 4.45 -12.00 -1.72
C PHE A 34 4.56 -13.30 -0.92
N VAL A 35 4.04 -14.41 -1.43
CA VAL A 35 4.12 -15.73 -0.78
C VAL A 35 5.57 -16.18 -0.60
N ASP A 36 6.41 -16.00 -1.62
CA ASP A 36 7.83 -16.35 -1.56
C ASP A 36 8.56 -15.58 -0.46
N LEU A 37 8.33 -14.26 -0.37
CA LEU A 37 8.85 -13.43 0.73
C LEU A 37 8.39 -13.95 2.10
N CYS A 38 7.14 -14.38 2.23
CA CYS A 38 6.58 -14.91 3.47
C CYS A 38 7.08 -16.31 3.84
N GLY A 39 7.92 -16.94 3.01
CA GLY A 39 8.51 -18.26 3.27
C GLY A 39 7.98 -19.38 2.38
N GLY A 40 7.27 -19.07 1.30
CA GLY A 40 6.77 -20.04 0.32
C GLY A 40 5.87 -21.10 0.96
N LYS A 41 6.24 -22.36 0.84
CA LYS A 41 5.50 -23.51 1.44
C LYS A 41 5.44 -23.48 2.98
N LYS A 42 6.25 -22.67 3.64
CA LYS A 42 6.24 -22.49 5.10
C LYS A 42 5.46 -21.23 5.53
N ALA A 43 4.91 -20.48 4.58
CA ALA A 43 4.20 -19.25 4.86
C ALA A 43 2.90 -19.49 5.63
N ASP A 44 2.67 -18.67 6.65
CA ASP A 44 1.39 -18.52 7.35
C ASP A 44 0.85 -17.14 7.05
N ILE A 45 -0.23 -17.05 6.30
CA ILE A 45 -0.81 -15.80 5.84
C ILE A 45 -2.06 -15.47 6.66
N ALA A 46 -2.06 -14.34 7.36
CA ALA A 46 -3.26 -13.77 7.95
C ALA A 46 -3.92 -12.82 6.95
N ILE A 47 -5.20 -13.04 6.64
CA ILE A 47 -5.97 -12.25 5.70
C ILE A 47 -6.94 -11.37 6.49
N ILE A 48 -6.91 -10.06 6.27
CA ILE A 48 -7.79 -9.09 6.94
C ILE A 48 -8.77 -8.51 5.92
N PRO A 49 -10.00 -9.05 5.81
CA PRO A 49 -10.98 -8.61 4.83
C PRO A 49 -11.85 -7.44 5.30
N THR A 50 -11.48 -6.75 6.37
CA THR A 50 -12.24 -5.68 7.04
C THR A 50 -12.73 -4.56 6.11
N ALA A 51 -11.96 -4.25 5.05
CA ALA A 51 -12.37 -3.26 4.06
C ALA A 51 -13.58 -3.68 3.23
N SER A 52 -13.75 -4.99 3.01
CA SER A 52 -14.79 -5.53 2.13
C SER A 52 -16.16 -5.61 2.84
N GLU A 53 -17.21 -5.28 2.10
CA GLU A 53 -18.59 -5.54 2.51
C GLU A 53 -19.08 -6.93 2.06
N LEU A 54 -18.34 -7.58 1.17
CA LEU A 54 -18.66 -8.91 0.70
C LEU A 54 -18.15 -9.97 1.69
N PRO A 55 -19.03 -10.81 2.24
CA PRO A 55 -18.66 -11.76 3.29
C PRO A 55 -17.71 -12.89 2.78
N THR A 56 -17.64 -13.09 1.48
CA THR A 56 -16.83 -14.15 0.85
C THR A 56 -15.41 -13.69 0.50
N THR A 57 -15.05 -12.44 0.72
CA THR A 57 -13.76 -11.89 0.27
C THR A 57 -12.59 -12.61 0.97
N GLY A 58 -12.66 -12.82 2.28
CA GLY A 58 -11.62 -13.51 3.02
C GLY A 58 -11.43 -14.94 2.54
N ALA A 59 -12.51 -15.71 2.45
CA ALA A 59 -12.49 -17.09 1.97
C ALA A 59 -11.89 -17.23 0.55
N LYS A 60 -12.20 -16.29 -0.36
CA LYS A 60 -11.60 -16.27 -1.71
C LYS A 60 -10.08 -16.10 -1.66
N TYR A 61 -9.57 -15.23 -0.81
CA TYR A 61 -8.12 -15.09 -0.66
C TYR A 61 -7.48 -16.27 0.06
N GLU A 62 -8.18 -16.93 1.01
CA GLU A 62 -7.70 -18.21 1.56
C GLU A 62 -7.49 -19.24 0.46
N GLU A 63 -8.47 -19.42 -0.45
CA GLU A 63 -8.37 -20.33 -1.59
C GLU A 63 -7.20 -19.98 -2.50
N VAL A 64 -7.05 -18.69 -2.84
CA VAL A 64 -5.94 -18.21 -3.68
C VAL A 64 -4.59 -18.52 -3.03
N PHE A 65 -4.38 -18.19 -1.77
CA PHE A 65 -3.11 -18.46 -1.11
C PHE A 65 -2.85 -19.95 -0.90
N ARG A 66 -3.87 -20.75 -0.54
CA ARG A 66 -3.73 -22.22 -0.47
C ARG A 66 -3.34 -22.81 -1.84
N SER A 67 -3.92 -22.30 -2.93
CA SER A 67 -3.54 -22.76 -4.30
C SER A 67 -2.12 -22.33 -4.70
N LEU A 68 -1.52 -21.36 -4.01
CA LEU A 68 -0.11 -20.97 -4.14
C LEU A 68 0.81 -21.82 -3.26
N GLY A 69 0.26 -22.77 -2.49
CA GLY A 69 1.01 -23.78 -1.74
C GLY A 69 1.52 -23.29 -0.38
N VAL A 70 0.94 -22.27 0.23
CA VAL A 70 1.28 -21.84 1.59
C VAL A 70 0.91 -22.89 2.62
N ARG A 71 1.57 -22.88 3.79
CA ARG A 71 1.26 -23.78 4.90
C ARG A 71 -0.15 -23.51 5.47
N SER A 72 -0.47 -22.25 5.68
CA SER A 72 -1.79 -21.83 6.12
C SER A 72 -2.18 -20.45 5.56
N ALA A 73 -3.47 -20.25 5.33
CA ALA A 73 -4.07 -18.98 5.00
C ALA A 73 -5.38 -18.89 5.78
N ILE A 74 -5.49 -17.88 6.65
CA ILE A 74 -6.62 -17.77 7.59
C ILE A 74 -7.17 -16.35 7.57
N GLU A 75 -8.48 -16.21 7.36
CA GLU A 75 -9.16 -14.93 7.44
C GLU A 75 -9.40 -14.49 8.88
N LEU A 76 -9.20 -13.21 9.14
CA LEU A 76 -9.47 -12.53 10.39
C LEU A 76 -10.47 -11.40 10.12
N PRO A 77 -11.79 -11.68 10.12
CA PRO A 77 -12.81 -10.77 9.63
C PRO A 77 -13.24 -9.77 10.73
N TYR A 78 -12.37 -8.84 11.11
CA TYR A 78 -12.70 -7.78 12.08
C TYR A 78 -13.83 -6.91 11.51
N LYS A 79 -15.03 -7.01 12.10
CA LYS A 79 -16.25 -6.25 11.73
C LYS A 79 -16.48 -5.05 12.61
N THR A 80 -16.04 -5.14 13.87
CA THR A 80 -16.16 -4.11 14.89
C THR A 80 -14.82 -3.90 15.60
N ARG A 81 -14.69 -2.82 16.36
CA ARG A 81 -13.49 -2.57 17.16
C ARG A 81 -13.29 -3.60 18.28
N VAL A 82 -14.37 -4.17 18.81
CA VAL A 82 -14.33 -5.21 19.87
C VAL A 82 -13.68 -6.49 19.34
N ASP A 83 -13.81 -6.80 18.05
CA ASP A 83 -13.16 -7.97 17.46
C ASP A 83 -11.63 -7.90 17.55
N ALA A 84 -11.06 -6.70 17.71
CA ALA A 84 -9.61 -6.53 17.88
C ALA A 84 -9.07 -7.09 19.21
N ASP A 85 -9.93 -7.39 20.17
CA ASP A 85 -9.58 -7.96 21.47
C ASP A 85 -9.67 -9.50 21.50
N ARG A 86 -10.04 -10.12 20.38
CA ARG A 86 -10.13 -11.58 20.25
C ARG A 86 -8.77 -12.24 20.37
N ALA A 87 -8.55 -12.98 21.46
CA ALA A 87 -7.27 -13.65 21.75
C ALA A 87 -6.90 -14.73 20.72
N ASP A 88 -7.88 -15.47 20.19
CA ASP A 88 -7.68 -16.48 19.15
C ASP A 88 -7.16 -15.86 17.84
N TRP A 89 -7.74 -14.75 17.39
CA TRP A 89 -7.29 -14.02 16.21
C TRP A 89 -5.94 -13.33 16.42
N MET A 90 -5.73 -12.76 17.60
CA MET A 90 -4.45 -12.16 17.95
C MET A 90 -3.32 -13.21 17.94
N LYS A 91 -3.59 -14.43 18.41
CA LYS A 91 -2.63 -15.54 18.32
C LYS A 91 -2.26 -15.86 16.89
N ILE A 92 -3.23 -15.95 15.96
CA ILE A 92 -2.97 -16.17 14.53
C ILE A 92 -2.12 -15.04 13.98
N LEU A 93 -2.51 -13.78 14.22
CA LEU A 93 -1.80 -12.60 13.74
C LEU A 93 -0.35 -12.52 14.23
N THR A 94 -0.10 -12.93 15.49
CA THR A 94 1.25 -12.92 16.06
C THR A 94 2.16 -14.03 15.55
N HIS A 95 1.62 -15.11 14.96
CA HIS A 95 2.40 -16.19 14.36
C HIS A 95 2.51 -16.09 12.83
N ALA A 96 1.69 -15.24 12.21
CA ALA A 96 1.72 -15.07 10.76
C ALA A 96 3.10 -14.60 10.27
N THR A 97 3.55 -15.13 9.13
CA THR A 97 4.76 -14.70 8.42
C THR A 97 4.46 -13.62 7.39
N GLY A 98 3.20 -13.51 6.98
CA GLY A 98 2.69 -12.46 6.11
C GLY A 98 1.27 -12.05 6.47
N VAL A 99 0.93 -10.79 6.20
CA VAL A 99 -0.42 -10.26 6.37
C VAL A 99 -0.91 -9.65 5.07
N PHE A 100 -2.14 -9.95 4.70
CA PHE A 100 -2.77 -9.45 3.48
C PHE A 100 -4.05 -8.66 3.82
N LEU A 101 -4.04 -7.36 3.50
CA LEU A 101 -5.17 -6.46 3.67
C LEU A 101 -5.96 -6.38 2.37
N THR A 102 -7.24 -6.73 2.38
CA THR A 102 -8.04 -6.78 1.16
C THR A 102 -8.56 -5.41 0.71
N GLY A 103 -9.11 -5.38 -0.50
CA GLY A 103 -9.81 -4.22 -1.06
C GLY A 103 -11.21 -4.01 -0.48
N GLY A 104 -11.77 -2.83 -0.75
CA GLY A 104 -13.08 -2.38 -0.32
C GLY A 104 -13.08 -0.90 0.06
N ASN A 105 -13.56 -0.56 1.25
CA ASN A 105 -13.58 0.79 1.79
C ASN A 105 -12.48 0.97 2.83
N GLN A 106 -11.47 1.81 2.53
CA GLN A 106 -10.33 2.04 3.42
C GLN A 106 -10.70 2.74 4.74
N LEU A 107 -11.79 3.48 4.80
CA LEU A 107 -12.28 4.07 6.06
C LEU A 107 -12.70 2.99 7.06
N ARG A 108 -13.20 1.84 6.59
CA ARG A 108 -13.51 0.71 7.48
C ARG A 108 -12.24 0.17 8.15
N LEU A 109 -11.11 0.07 7.40
CA LEU A 109 -9.82 -0.31 8.01
C LEU A 109 -9.39 0.69 9.08
N SER A 110 -9.43 1.98 8.78
CA SER A 110 -9.03 3.02 9.71
C SER A 110 -9.94 3.07 10.96
N THR A 111 -11.26 3.05 10.78
CA THR A 111 -12.21 3.21 11.89
C THR A 111 -12.33 1.95 12.78
N ILE A 112 -12.19 0.77 12.19
CA ILE A 112 -12.30 -0.50 12.91
C ILE A 112 -10.96 -0.88 13.56
N LEU A 113 -9.85 -0.78 12.82
CA LEU A 113 -8.54 -1.25 13.30
C LEU A 113 -7.68 -0.14 13.90
N GLY A 114 -7.87 1.12 13.49
CA GLY A 114 -7.03 2.25 13.92
C GLY A 114 -7.00 2.40 15.45
N GLY A 115 -5.78 2.48 16.01
CA GLY A 115 -5.56 2.63 17.46
C GLY A 115 -5.80 1.37 18.30
N THR A 116 -6.24 0.25 17.71
CA THR A 116 -6.46 -1.02 18.42
C THR A 116 -5.16 -1.82 18.61
N ALA A 117 -5.24 -2.88 19.42
CA ALA A 117 -4.14 -3.84 19.61
C ALA A 117 -3.71 -4.50 18.28
N VAL A 118 -4.64 -4.71 17.33
CA VAL A 118 -4.36 -5.25 16.01
C VAL A 118 -3.43 -4.32 15.22
N SER A 119 -3.78 -3.02 15.09
CA SER A 119 -2.95 -2.07 14.35
C SER A 119 -1.55 -1.89 14.96
N GLN A 120 -1.46 -1.88 16.30
CA GLN A 120 -0.18 -1.84 17.00
C GLN A 120 0.65 -3.10 16.74
N THR A 121 0.00 -4.28 16.74
CA THR A 121 0.66 -5.55 16.46
C THR A 121 1.15 -5.61 15.01
N LEU A 122 0.36 -5.19 14.03
CA LEU A 122 0.77 -5.11 12.64
C LEU A 122 2.04 -4.27 12.48
N ARG A 123 2.09 -3.06 13.04
CA ARG A 123 3.28 -2.20 12.99
C ARG A 123 4.50 -2.85 13.64
N ARG A 124 4.34 -3.41 14.85
CA ARG A 124 5.45 -4.10 15.56
C ARG A 124 5.93 -5.33 14.81
N ARG A 125 5.02 -6.11 14.24
CA ARG A 125 5.37 -7.31 13.48
C ARG A 125 6.10 -6.97 12.19
N ASN A 126 5.66 -5.91 11.47
CA ASN A 126 6.39 -5.43 10.31
C ASN A 126 7.81 -4.94 10.69
N ALA A 127 7.97 -4.20 11.77
CA ALA A 127 9.28 -3.77 12.28
C ALA A 127 10.20 -4.95 12.65
N ARG A 128 9.67 -6.17 12.78
CA ARG A 128 10.37 -7.42 13.09
C ARG A 128 10.41 -8.41 11.93
N GLY A 129 10.25 -7.95 10.71
CA GLY A 129 10.42 -8.75 9.50
C GLY A 129 9.17 -9.35 8.89
N VAL A 130 7.97 -9.17 9.47
CA VAL A 130 6.73 -9.67 8.85
C VAL A 130 6.34 -8.79 7.66
N HIS A 131 6.10 -9.42 6.52
CA HIS A 131 5.70 -8.74 5.29
C HIS A 131 4.21 -8.42 5.31
N ILE A 132 3.84 -7.17 4.92
CA ILE A 132 2.45 -6.73 4.87
C ILE A 132 2.12 -6.22 3.48
N ALA A 133 1.19 -6.90 2.82
CA ALA A 133 0.63 -6.48 1.55
C ALA A 133 -0.78 -5.94 1.73
N GLY A 134 -1.16 -4.98 0.92
CA GLY A 134 -2.51 -4.45 0.88
C GLY A 134 -2.93 -4.12 -0.54
N THR A 135 -4.12 -4.63 -0.95
CA THR A 135 -4.66 -4.35 -2.28
C THR A 135 -5.76 -3.30 -2.22
N SER A 136 -5.80 -2.39 -3.20
CA SER A 136 -6.83 -1.36 -3.32
C SER A 136 -6.97 -0.54 -2.02
N ALA A 137 -8.05 -0.67 -1.27
CA ALA A 137 -8.24 -0.03 0.03
C ALA A 137 -7.11 -0.38 1.03
N GLY A 138 -6.63 -1.64 1.03
CA GLY A 138 -5.50 -2.08 1.83
C GLY A 138 -4.19 -1.38 1.44
N ALA A 139 -4.01 -1.06 0.15
CA ALA A 139 -2.84 -0.31 -0.32
C ALA A 139 -2.84 1.14 0.19
N ALA A 140 -3.98 1.81 0.17
CA ALA A 140 -4.08 3.16 0.75
C ALA A 140 -3.81 3.14 2.25
N PHE A 141 -4.27 2.09 2.95
CA PHE A 141 -4.18 1.99 4.41
C PHE A 141 -2.76 1.77 4.94
N VAL A 142 -1.79 1.28 4.15
CA VAL A 142 -0.40 1.04 4.63
C VAL A 142 0.31 2.33 5.05
N SER A 143 -0.03 3.46 4.45
CA SER A 143 0.56 4.78 4.73
C SER A 143 0.11 5.33 6.10
N GLU A 144 0.83 6.31 6.63
CA GLU A 144 0.41 7.07 7.82
C GLU A 144 -0.75 8.01 7.49
N HIS A 145 -0.64 8.73 6.38
CA HIS A 145 -1.71 9.56 5.83
C HIS A 145 -2.27 8.84 4.60
N MET A 146 -3.53 8.44 4.64
CA MET A 146 -4.17 7.78 3.50
C MET A 146 -5.20 8.68 2.82
N ILE A 147 -5.33 8.54 1.51
CA ILE A 147 -6.47 9.10 0.78
C ILE A 147 -7.70 8.28 1.13
N ALA A 148 -8.59 8.88 1.92
CA ALA A 148 -9.85 8.25 2.35
C ALA A 148 -10.93 8.35 1.28
N GLY A 149 -10.94 9.43 0.51
CA GLY A 149 -11.89 9.71 -0.56
C GLY A 149 -11.48 10.90 -1.40
N GLY A 150 -12.26 11.19 -2.42
CA GLY A 150 -12.03 12.32 -3.31
C GLY A 150 -12.46 12.01 -4.74
N LYS A 151 -12.70 13.05 -5.53
CA LYS A 151 -13.09 12.95 -6.93
C LYS A 151 -11.86 12.70 -7.81
N GLY A 152 -12.00 11.89 -8.87
CA GLY A 152 -11.02 11.77 -9.94
C GLY A 152 -10.87 13.06 -10.74
N GLY A 153 -10.03 13.02 -11.77
CA GLY A 153 -9.72 14.13 -12.66
C GLY A 153 -8.22 14.41 -12.71
N SER A 154 -7.76 14.99 -13.80
CA SER A 154 -6.35 15.26 -14.05
C SER A 154 -5.84 16.53 -13.34
N THR A 155 -6.74 17.50 -13.08
CA THR A 155 -6.38 18.80 -12.49
C THR A 155 -6.53 18.77 -10.97
N PRO A 156 -5.49 19.15 -10.19
CA PRO A 156 -5.59 19.25 -8.74
C PRO A 156 -6.50 20.43 -8.35
N ARG A 157 -7.35 20.21 -7.34
CA ARG A 157 -8.27 21.22 -6.82
C ARG A 157 -8.21 21.28 -5.29
N ALA A 158 -8.38 22.46 -4.73
CA ALA A 158 -8.49 22.62 -3.28
C ALA A 158 -9.75 21.89 -2.77
N GLY A 159 -9.61 21.10 -1.70
CA GLY A 159 -10.69 20.29 -1.12
C GLY A 159 -11.12 19.06 -1.93
N GLN A 160 -10.39 18.70 -3.01
CA GLN A 160 -10.70 17.54 -3.85
C GLN A 160 -10.50 16.20 -3.14
N VAL A 161 -9.63 16.16 -2.15
CA VAL A 161 -9.23 14.94 -1.45
C VAL A 161 -9.58 15.03 0.03
N VAL A 162 -10.00 13.90 0.59
CA VAL A 162 -10.18 13.71 2.03
C VAL A 162 -9.07 12.77 2.51
N LEU A 163 -8.29 13.23 3.47
CA LEU A 163 -7.24 12.45 4.11
C LEU A 163 -7.72 11.90 5.45
N ALA A 164 -7.27 10.71 5.80
CA ALA A 164 -7.52 10.09 7.09
C ALA A 164 -6.27 9.34 7.58
N PRO A 165 -6.18 9.02 8.88
CA PRO A 165 -5.11 8.19 9.40
C PRO A 165 -5.15 6.79 8.77
N GLY A 166 -3.99 6.31 8.29
CA GLY A 166 -3.80 4.94 7.87
C GLY A 166 -3.16 4.08 8.96
N LEU A 167 -2.58 2.93 8.55
CA LEU A 167 -1.93 2.00 9.46
C LEU A 167 -0.57 2.51 9.95
N GLY A 168 0.11 3.33 9.15
CA GLY A 168 1.41 3.89 9.50
C GLY A 168 2.55 2.87 9.46
N LEU A 169 2.58 2.01 8.45
CA LEU A 169 3.75 1.17 8.16
C LEU A 169 4.88 2.00 7.54
N THR A 170 4.52 3.10 6.90
CA THR A 170 5.42 4.09 6.35
C THR A 170 4.80 5.48 6.44
N ASN A 171 5.61 6.49 6.68
CA ASN A 171 5.25 7.91 6.66
C ASN A 171 5.83 8.66 5.44
N ARG A 172 6.55 7.93 4.56
CA ARG A 172 7.25 8.51 3.41
C ARG A 172 6.37 8.66 2.18
N ILE A 173 5.26 7.90 2.09
CA ILE A 173 4.43 7.84 0.90
C ILE A 173 2.95 8.07 1.21
N ILE A 174 2.23 8.60 0.22
CA ILE A 174 0.76 8.58 0.14
C ILE A 174 0.39 7.79 -1.10
N VAL A 175 -0.45 6.77 -0.92
CA VAL A 175 -0.82 5.84 -1.99
C VAL A 175 -2.21 6.15 -2.52
N ASP A 176 -2.33 6.23 -3.86
CA ASP A 176 -3.58 6.16 -4.59
C ASP A 176 -3.60 4.92 -5.50
N GLN A 177 -4.72 4.22 -5.54
CA GLN A 177 -4.88 2.91 -6.19
C GLN A 177 -5.94 2.98 -7.31
N HIS A 178 -5.97 1.97 -8.22
CA HIS A 178 -6.75 2.03 -9.47
C HIS A 178 -6.47 3.36 -10.21
N PHE A 179 -5.20 3.75 -10.25
CA PHE A 179 -4.82 5.13 -10.48
C PHE A 179 -5.24 5.65 -11.85
N ARG A 180 -4.72 5.05 -12.92
CA ARG A 180 -5.07 5.42 -14.29
C ARG A 180 -6.52 5.05 -14.60
N GLN A 181 -6.98 3.88 -14.13
CA GLN A 181 -8.32 3.34 -14.41
C GLN A 181 -9.45 4.26 -13.91
N ARG A 182 -9.16 5.10 -12.91
CA ARG A 182 -10.13 6.04 -12.32
C ARG A 182 -9.72 7.50 -12.43
N ASP A 183 -8.77 7.83 -13.33
CA ASP A 183 -8.28 9.21 -13.57
C ASP A 183 -7.97 9.95 -12.27
N ARG A 184 -7.00 9.45 -11.48
CA ARG A 184 -6.76 9.93 -10.11
C ARG A 184 -5.58 10.88 -9.95
N LEU A 185 -4.98 11.36 -11.06
CA LEU A 185 -3.80 12.22 -11.02
C LEU A 185 -4.04 13.50 -10.20
N GLY A 186 -5.12 14.22 -10.47
CA GLY A 186 -5.40 15.50 -9.78
C GLY A 186 -5.60 15.33 -8.28
N ARG A 187 -6.26 14.24 -7.84
CA ARG A 187 -6.46 14.04 -6.42
C ARG A 187 -5.17 13.59 -5.70
N LEU A 188 -4.27 12.84 -6.35
CA LEU A 188 -2.96 12.51 -5.78
C LEU A 188 -2.11 13.77 -5.69
N LEU A 189 -2.11 14.62 -6.72
CA LEU A 189 -1.47 15.94 -6.70
C LEU A 189 -2.00 16.81 -5.56
N ALA A 190 -3.32 16.84 -5.35
CA ALA A 190 -3.92 17.58 -4.23
C ALA A 190 -3.48 16.99 -2.88
N ALA A 191 -3.45 15.66 -2.72
CA ALA A 191 -3.01 15.01 -1.48
C ALA A 191 -1.56 15.36 -1.13
N ILE A 192 -0.67 15.35 -2.12
CA ILE A 192 0.75 15.69 -1.93
C ILE A 192 0.95 17.20 -1.71
N ALA A 193 0.14 18.04 -2.33
CA ALA A 193 0.20 19.48 -2.06
C ALA A 193 -0.16 19.84 -0.60
N TYR A 194 -1.04 19.04 0.03
CA TYR A 194 -1.31 19.15 1.48
C TYR A 194 -0.21 18.51 2.36
N ASN A 195 0.58 17.59 1.81
CA ASN A 195 1.60 16.82 2.54
C ASN A 195 2.92 16.80 1.76
N PRO A 196 3.62 17.93 1.59
CA PRO A 196 4.77 18.05 0.68
C PRO A 196 6.03 17.30 1.17
N PHE A 197 6.03 16.74 2.36
CA PHE A 197 7.09 15.86 2.84
C PHE A 197 6.98 14.42 2.29
N ALA A 198 5.79 13.99 1.89
CA ALA A 198 5.55 12.64 1.37
C ALA A 198 5.78 12.58 -0.15
N ILE A 199 5.96 11.36 -0.64
CA ILE A 199 6.02 11.01 -2.07
C ILE A 199 4.64 10.47 -2.47
N GLY A 200 4.06 10.97 -3.55
CA GLY A 200 2.82 10.46 -4.11
C GLY A 200 3.07 9.19 -4.94
N ILE A 201 2.33 8.12 -4.64
CA ILE A 201 2.40 6.85 -5.36
C ILE A 201 1.03 6.56 -5.97
N GLY A 202 0.94 6.60 -7.30
CA GLY A 202 -0.23 6.18 -8.06
C GLY A 202 -0.03 4.76 -8.62
N LEU A 203 -0.82 3.80 -8.17
CA LEU A 203 -0.73 2.39 -8.57
C LEU A 203 -1.85 2.03 -9.54
N ASP A 204 -1.50 1.59 -10.73
CA ASP A 204 -2.44 0.99 -11.66
C ASP A 204 -2.92 -0.39 -11.17
N GLU A 205 -4.04 -0.87 -11.71
CA GLU A 205 -4.52 -2.24 -11.45
C GLU A 205 -3.45 -3.26 -11.85
N ASN A 206 -3.45 -4.41 -11.18
CA ASN A 206 -2.46 -5.49 -11.32
C ASN A 206 -1.00 -5.02 -11.27
N THR A 207 -0.72 -4.01 -10.42
CA THR A 207 0.62 -3.43 -10.23
C THR A 207 0.88 -3.20 -8.75
N ALA A 208 2.11 -3.48 -8.30
CA ALA A 208 2.51 -3.36 -6.92
C ALA A 208 3.89 -2.71 -6.77
N GLY A 209 4.09 -1.99 -5.66
CA GLY A 209 5.40 -1.56 -5.19
C GLY A 209 5.85 -2.43 -4.03
N PHE A 210 6.96 -3.13 -4.16
CA PHE A 210 7.57 -3.92 -3.10
C PHE A 210 8.63 -3.08 -2.39
N ILE A 211 8.26 -2.45 -1.28
CA ILE A 211 9.14 -1.57 -0.50
C ILE A 211 9.92 -2.42 0.50
N GLY A 212 11.22 -2.54 0.28
CA GLY A 212 12.13 -3.30 1.14
C GLY A 212 12.57 -2.54 2.41
N PRO A 213 13.30 -3.23 3.31
CA PRO A 213 13.87 -2.62 4.51
C PRO A 213 14.90 -1.53 4.20
N ASP A 214 15.51 -1.57 3.03
CA ASP A 214 16.45 -0.59 2.49
C ASP A 214 15.77 0.67 1.93
N SER A 215 14.44 0.79 2.09
CA SER A 215 13.63 1.87 1.52
C SER A 215 13.64 1.92 -0.02
N VAL A 216 14.07 0.85 -0.70
CA VAL A 216 13.97 0.71 -2.15
C VAL A 216 12.66 0.01 -2.49
N MET A 217 11.91 0.61 -3.42
CA MET A 217 10.68 0.06 -3.96
C MET A 217 10.94 -0.56 -5.33
N GLU A 218 10.68 -1.86 -5.48
CA GLU A 218 10.68 -2.57 -6.76
C GLU A 218 9.25 -2.63 -7.32
N ILE A 219 9.10 -2.39 -8.62
CA ILE A 219 7.81 -2.41 -9.29
C ILE A 219 7.58 -3.78 -9.91
N VAL A 220 6.39 -4.36 -9.63
CA VAL A 220 5.98 -5.69 -10.09
C VAL A 220 4.56 -5.64 -10.63
N GLY A 221 4.27 -6.34 -11.71
CA GLY A 221 2.94 -6.42 -12.32
C GLY A 221 2.91 -5.90 -13.74
N GLU A 222 1.73 -5.63 -14.27
CA GLU A 222 1.53 -5.36 -15.71
C GLU A 222 1.36 -3.88 -16.04
N GLY A 223 0.85 -3.08 -15.10
CA GLY A 223 0.58 -1.66 -15.32
C GLY A 223 1.75 -0.76 -14.96
N GLY A 224 1.45 0.53 -14.83
CA GLY A 224 2.39 1.55 -14.41
C GLY A 224 2.27 1.91 -12.93
N LEU A 225 3.36 2.39 -12.37
CA LEU A 225 3.42 3.04 -11.09
C LEU A 225 3.90 4.46 -11.30
N THR A 226 3.04 5.43 -10.98
CA THR A 226 3.34 6.86 -11.09
C THR A 226 3.89 7.37 -9.76
N ILE A 227 5.05 8.02 -9.79
CA ILE A 227 5.65 8.68 -8.62
C ILE A 227 5.58 10.19 -8.82
N ILE A 228 5.09 10.88 -7.80
CA ILE A 228 5.08 12.34 -7.72
C ILE A 228 5.98 12.76 -6.57
N ASP A 229 7.11 13.36 -6.92
CA ASP A 229 8.07 13.91 -5.96
C ASP A 229 8.02 15.44 -5.98
N VAL A 230 7.65 16.00 -4.84
CA VAL A 230 7.52 17.46 -4.64
C VAL A 230 8.72 18.07 -3.90
N SER A 231 9.83 17.36 -3.76
CA SER A 231 11.02 17.85 -3.08
C SER A 231 11.62 19.11 -3.74
N SER A 232 11.37 19.30 -5.03
CA SER A 232 11.78 20.47 -5.81
C SER A 232 10.64 21.46 -6.08
N LEU A 233 9.51 21.34 -5.36
CA LEU A 233 8.34 22.21 -5.54
C LEU A 233 8.70 23.68 -5.30
N GLN A 234 8.51 24.53 -6.32
CA GLN A 234 8.80 25.95 -6.28
C GLN A 234 7.59 26.80 -5.90
N HIS A 235 6.39 26.30 -6.26
CA HIS A 235 5.14 27.00 -5.98
C HIS A 235 3.99 26.03 -5.77
N SER A 236 3.16 26.32 -4.77
CA SER A 236 1.87 25.67 -4.52
C SER A 236 0.82 26.71 -4.20
N GLY A 237 -0.23 26.78 -5.01
CA GLY A 237 -1.40 27.63 -4.76
C GLY A 237 -2.38 27.02 -3.73
N MET A 238 -2.07 25.88 -3.13
CA MET A 238 -3.01 25.13 -2.28
C MET A 238 -3.47 25.90 -1.05
N ALA A 239 -2.59 26.72 -0.45
CA ALA A 239 -2.90 27.47 0.76
C ALA A 239 -3.86 28.65 0.56
N THR A 240 -3.97 29.15 -0.67
CA THR A 240 -4.76 30.37 -0.99
C THR A 240 -5.97 30.07 -1.87
N ALA A 241 -6.08 28.85 -2.45
CA ALA A 241 -7.19 28.48 -3.31
C ALA A 241 -8.48 28.28 -2.51
N GLU A 242 -9.58 28.81 -3.02
CA GLU A 242 -10.91 28.52 -2.49
C GLU A 242 -11.32 27.06 -2.79
N HIS A 243 -12.30 26.56 -2.04
CA HIS A 243 -12.79 25.22 -2.22
C HIS A 243 -13.19 24.93 -3.68
N ASN A 244 -12.72 23.81 -4.23
CA ASN A 244 -12.92 23.36 -5.61
C ASN A 244 -12.24 24.22 -6.70
N GLN A 245 -11.45 25.21 -6.37
CA GLN A 245 -10.63 25.95 -7.35
C GLN A 245 -9.46 25.07 -7.84
N PRO A 246 -9.10 25.14 -9.14
CA PRO A 246 -7.86 24.56 -9.65
C PRO A 246 -6.64 25.15 -8.96
N VAL A 247 -5.64 24.32 -8.71
CA VAL A 247 -4.40 24.70 -8.00
C VAL A 247 -3.20 24.56 -8.92
N ASN A 248 -2.35 25.59 -8.93
CA ASN A 248 -1.05 25.54 -9.60
C ASN A 248 -0.03 24.83 -8.69
N LEU A 249 0.68 23.86 -9.26
CA LEU A 249 1.84 23.19 -8.66
C LEU A 249 2.99 23.25 -9.66
N ILE A 250 4.10 23.88 -9.30
CA ILE A 250 5.22 24.16 -10.21
C ILE A 250 6.51 23.60 -9.62
N GLY A 251 7.32 22.91 -10.43
CA GLY A 251 8.65 22.42 -10.06
C GLY A 251 8.64 21.07 -9.36
N MET A 252 7.68 20.18 -9.66
CA MET A 252 7.68 18.79 -9.19
C MET A 252 8.29 17.84 -10.21
N ARG A 253 8.72 16.66 -9.75
CA ARG A 253 9.18 15.56 -10.60
C ARG A 253 8.08 14.51 -10.69
N LEU A 254 7.92 13.98 -11.90
CA LEU A 254 7.02 12.86 -12.17
C LEU A 254 7.81 11.73 -12.83
N HIS A 255 7.67 10.51 -12.29
CA HIS A 255 8.20 9.30 -12.90
C HIS A 255 7.05 8.34 -13.17
N VAL A 256 7.10 7.65 -14.31
CA VAL A 256 6.23 6.51 -14.62
C VAL A 256 7.12 5.29 -14.75
N LEU A 257 6.95 4.34 -13.85
CA LEU A 257 7.79 3.16 -13.72
C LEU A 257 6.97 1.91 -14.03
N THR A 258 7.60 0.96 -14.69
CA THR A 258 7.01 -0.34 -15.03
C THR A 258 7.76 -1.47 -14.33
N ALA A 259 7.28 -2.70 -14.49
CA ALA A 259 7.90 -3.89 -13.87
C ALA A 259 9.41 -3.95 -14.07
N GLY A 260 10.13 -4.32 -13.02
CA GLY A 260 11.59 -4.39 -12.98
C GLY A 260 12.29 -3.06 -12.67
N SER A 261 11.59 -1.92 -12.77
CA SER A 261 12.11 -0.63 -12.30
C SER A 261 12.20 -0.59 -10.78
N ARG A 262 13.06 0.29 -10.26
CA ARG A 262 13.21 0.52 -8.82
C ARG A 262 13.16 2.01 -8.50
N PHE A 263 12.73 2.35 -7.29
CA PHE A 263 12.76 3.72 -6.77
C PHE A 263 13.28 3.74 -5.34
N ASP A 264 14.35 4.48 -5.10
CA ASP A 264 14.91 4.72 -3.77
C ASP A 264 14.11 5.87 -3.11
N LEU A 265 13.33 5.55 -2.08
CA LEU A 265 12.48 6.49 -1.36
C LEU A 265 13.27 7.50 -0.50
N GLU A 266 14.52 7.18 -0.13
CA GLU A 266 15.38 8.08 0.63
C GLU A 266 16.08 9.08 -0.27
N LYS A 267 16.74 8.56 -1.33
CA LYS A 267 17.48 9.39 -2.30
C LYS A 267 16.56 10.07 -3.33
N ARG A 268 15.30 9.59 -3.43
CA ARG A 268 14.31 10.04 -4.44
C ARG A 268 14.82 9.88 -5.88
N ILE A 269 15.39 8.70 -6.17
CA ILE A 269 16.00 8.36 -7.46
C ILE A 269 15.29 7.14 -8.06
N ALA A 270 14.89 7.26 -9.32
CA ALA A 270 14.36 6.16 -10.11
C ALA A 270 15.49 5.44 -10.87
N TYR A 271 15.38 4.12 -10.95
CA TYR A 271 16.29 3.26 -11.72
C TYR A 271 15.46 2.45 -12.73
N PRO A 272 15.87 2.41 -14.01
CA PRO A 272 15.19 1.57 -15.01
C PRO A 272 15.35 0.08 -14.68
N PRO A 273 14.60 -0.82 -15.34
CA PRO A 273 14.85 -2.24 -15.28
C PRO A 273 16.31 -2.53 -15.69
N GLU A 274 16.92 -3.51 -15.04
CA GLU A 274 18.24 -3.99 -15.49
C GLU A 274 18.09 -4.55 -16.90
N ALA A 275 18.98 -4.13 -17.81
CA ALA A 275 18.98 -4.64 -19.18
C ALA A 275 19.13 -6.17 -19.13
N ALA A 276 18.24 -6.89 -19.80
CA ALA A 276 18.42 -8.32 -19.97
C ALA A 276 19.79 -8.54 -20.65
N PRO A 277 20.59 -9.53 -20.21
CA PRO A 277 21.84 -9.83 -20.88
C PRO A 277 21.54 -10.09 -22.37
N VAL A 278 22.22 -9.34 -23.24
CA VAL A 278 22.14 -9.57 -24.69
C VAL A 278 22.71 -10.95 -24.92
N VAL A 279 21.82 -11.92 -25.18
CA VAL A 279 22.23 -13.25 -25.62
C VAL A 279 22.72 -13.07 -27.05
N GLY A 280 24.07 -12.98 -27.21
CA GLY A 280 24.74 -12.94 -28.47
C GLY A 280 24.73 -14.30 -29.17
#